data_3d427b2bea326a803b7b30da1738014f
#
_entry.id   3d427b2bea326a803b7b30da1738014f
#
_cell.length_a   1.000
_cell.length_b   1.000
_cell.length_c   1.000
_cell.angle_alpha   90.00
_cell.angle_beta   90.00
_cell.angle_gamma   90.00
#
_symmetry.space_group_name_H-M   'P 1'
#
loop_
_entity.id
_entity.type
_entity.pdbx_description
1 polymer ?
#
loop_
_entity_poly.entity_id
_entity_poly.type
_entity_poly.pdbx_seq_one_letter_code
_entity_poly.pdbx_strand_id
1 'polypeptide(L)'
;NISCYEDMFKINDHDGLTPFGLQYIKEMERLGIIIDVSHLSDAGFYDVYHHTTKPFVASHSNARQVCGVARNMSDDMILKLASRGGVMGINFCSDFLTTEGTHQTSYIKDMVQHILYIKNLAGIDCIGLGSDFDGIGSKLEMKDASGYQMLYSALIEAGLSIEEIEKILKNAEVVV
;
A
#
# COMPACT_ATOMS: atom_id res chain seq x y z
N ASN A 1 12.98 9.45 5.16
CA ASN A 1 11.68 9.97 5.59
C ASN A 1 11.23 11.04 4.63
N ILE A 2 10.23 10.74 3.83
CA ILE A 2 9.52 11.75 3.03
C ILE A 2 8.66 12.51 4.04
N SER A 3 9.18 13.62 4.55
CA SER A 3 8.55 14.35 5.65
C SER A 3 7.72 15.55 5.21
N CYS A 4 7.68 15.87 3.92
CA CYS A 4 6.87 16.97 3.40
C CYS A 4 6.06 16.55 2.17
N TYR A 5 4.91 17.18 2.02
CA TYR A 5 3.93 16.90 0.96
C TYR A 5 4.52 17.01 -0.47
N GLU A 6 5.47 17.94 -0.68
CA GLU A 6 6.11 18.13 -1.99
C GLU A 6 6.98 16.93 -2.40
N ASP A 7 7.58 16.21 -1.45
CA ASP A 7 8.46 15.07 -1.73
C ASP A 7 7.68 13.80 -2.05
N MET A 8 6.39 13.72 -1.68
CA MET A 8 5.54 12.56 -1.97
C MET A 8 5.30 12.33 -3.46
N PHE A 9 5.47 13.37 -4.28
CA PHE A 9 5.30 13.33 -5.73
C PHE A 9 6.62 13.17 -6.49
N LYS A 10 7.77 13.25 -5.80
CA LYS A 10 9.10 13.08 -6.42
C LYS A 10 9.62 11.69 -6.11
N ILE A 11 9.94 10.94 -7.15
CA ILE A 11 10.62 9.65 -6.99
C ILE A 11 12.02 9.94 -6.44
N ASN A 12 12.29 9.48 -5.22
CA ASN A 12 13.62 9.49 -4.62
C ASN A 12 14.14 8.05 -4.61
N ASP A 13 14.96 7.73 -5.61
CA ASP A 13 15.58 6.42 -5.80
C ASP A 13 17.02 6.34 -5.26
N HIS A 14 17.55 7.45 -4.71
CA HIS A 14 18.96 7.55 -4.37
C HIS A 14 19.25 7.39 -2.87
N ASP A 15 18.31 7.72 -2.00
CA ASP A 15 18.54 7.72 -0.56
C ASP A 15 17.94 6.47 0.11
N GLY A 16 18.76 5.46 0.28
CA GLY A 16 18.46 4.26 1.05
C GLY A 16 18.56 4.47 2.57
N LEU A 17 18.54 3.35 3.29
CA LEU A 17 18.69 3.36 4.74
C LEU A 17 20.13 3.72 5.12
N THR A 18 20.28 4.51 6.19
CA THR A 18 21.59 4.77 6.80
C THR A 18 22.17 3.47 7.38
N PRO A 19 23.49 3.41 7.67
CA PRO A 19 24.09 2.25 8.35
C PRO A 19 23.37 1.90 9.68
N PHE A 20 22.87 2.91 10.40
CA PHE A 20 22.04 2.70 11.59
C PHE A 20 20.67 2.12 11.22
N GLY A 21 20.03 2.62 10.15
CA GLY A 21 18.75 2.09 9.65
C GLY A 21 18.85 0.60 9.29
N LEU A 22 19.95 0.18 8.64
CA LEU A 22 20.20 -1.23 8.33
C LEU A 22 20.33 -2.11 9.59
N GLN A 23 20.99 -1.61 10.64
CA GLN A 23 21.06 -2.30 11.93
C GLN A 23 19.68 -2.36 12.59
N TYR A 24 18.91 -1.28 12.48
CA TYR A 24 17.58 -1.16 13.08
C TYR A 24 16.59 -2.16 12.50
N ILE A 25 16.51 -2.29 11.17
CA ILE A 25 15.60 -3.27 10.53
C ILE A 25 15.98 -4.71 10.84
N LYS A 26 17.28 -5.03 10.98
CA LYS A 26 17.74 -6.36 11.41
C LYS A 26 17.31 -6.67 12.84
N GLU A 27 17.38 -5.68 13.73
CA GLU A 27 16.93 -5.87 15.11
C GLU A 27 15.42 -5.98 15.21
N MET A 28 14.65 -5.21 14.40
CA MET A 28 13.20 -5.39 14.26
C MET A 28 12.87 -6.84 13.86
N GLU A 29 13.52 -7.35 12.81
CA GLU A 29 13.31 -8.73 12.35
C GLU A 29 13.66 -9.77 13.43
N ARG A 30 14.77 -9.56 14.16
CA ARG A 30 15.20 -10.44 15.28
C ARG A 30 14.15 -10.48 16.40
N LEU A 31 13.55 -9.34 16.72
CA LEU A 31 12.53 -9.19 17.77
C LEU A 31 11.13 -9.62 17.32
N GLY A 32 10.92 -9.90 16.02
CA GLY A 32 9.61 -10.23 15.47
C GLY A 32 8.71 -8.99 15.27
N ILE A 33 9.31 -7.80 15.19
CA ILE A 33 8.59 -6.56 14.88
C ILE A 33 8.42 -6.48 13.37
N ILE A 34 7.19 -6.26 12.90
CA ILE A 34 6.87 -6.11 11.48
C ILE A 34 7.46 -4.78 10.97
N ILE A 35 8.14 -4.84 9.82
CA ILE A 35 8.67 -3.66 9.15
C ILE A 35 7.61 -3.13 8.18
N ASP A 36 7.28 -1.85 8.29
CA ASP A 36 6.40 -1.15 7.37
C ASP A 36 7.21 -0.24 6.44
N VAL A 37 7.00 -0.40 5.12
CA VAL A 37 7.72 0.35 4.09
C VAL A 37 6.92 1.49 3.47
N SER A 38 5.70 1.76 3.92
CA SER A 38 4.77 2.71 3.30
C SER A 38 5.33 4.13 3.10
N HIS A 39 6.25 4.59 3.95
CA HIS A 39 6.87 5.90 3.86
C HIS A 39 8.35 5.87 3.49
N LEU A 40 8.88 4.72 3.08
CA LEU A 40 10.26 4.65 2.61
C LEU A 40 10.39 5.14 1.16
N SER A 41 11.58 5.62 0.82
CA SER A 41 11.99 5.80 -0.57
C SER A 41 12.08 4.45 -1.29
N ASP A 42 12.14 4.46 -2.62
CA ASP A 42 12.36 3.24 -3.40
C ASP A 42 13.65 2.53 -2.95
N ALA A 43 14.75 3.28 -2.78
CA ALA A 43 16.01 2.72 -2.28
C ALA A 43 15.86 2.12 -0.87
N GLY A 44 15.13 2.79 0.02
CA GLY A 44 14.82 2.26 1.37
C GLY A 44 14.00 0.99 1.33
N PHE A 45 13.03 0.88 0.42
CA PHE A 45 12.30 -0.37 0.18
C PHE A 45 13.24 -1.51 -0.22
N TYR A 46 14.14 -1.26 -1.19
CA TYR A 46 15.09 -2.27 -1.64
C TYR A 46 16.08 -2.65 -0.55
N ASP A 47 16.49 -1.72 0.29
CA ASP A 47 17.32 -2.04 1.45
C ASP A 47 16.62 -2.99 2.43
N VAL A 48 15.34 -2.77 2.73
CA VAL A 48 14.53 -3.71 3.53
C VAL A 48 14.49 -5.07 2.83
N TYR A 49 14.15 -5.10 1.54
CA TYR A 49 14.08 -6.35 0.79
C TYR A 49 15.38 -7.14 0.78
N HIS A 50 16.54 -6.48 0.64
CA HIS A 50 17.83 -7.14 0.53
C HIS A 50 18.44 -7.54 1.90
N HIS A 51 18.12 -6.82 2.98
CA HIS A 51 18.74 -7.02 4.29
C HIS A 51 17.85 -7.74 5.30
N THR A 52 16.64 -8.13 4.93
CA THR A 52 15.71 -8.92 5.74
C THR A 52 15.28 -10.20 5.02
N THR A 53 14.71 -11.14 5.75
CA THR A 53 14.27 -12.44 5.21
C THR A 53 12.81 -12.75 5.49
N LYS A 54 12.24 -12.15 6.53
CA LYS A 54 10.83 -12.33 6.91
C LYS A 54 9.89 -11.47 6.08
N PRO A 55 8.58 -11.78 6.07
CA PRO A 55 7.58 -10.90 5.51
C PRO A 55 7.64 -9.49 6.12
N PHE A 56 7.38 -8.48 5.31
CA PHE A 56 7.21 -7.10 5.72
C PHE A 56 5.97 -6.52 5.02
N VAL A 57 5.49 -5.36 5.44
CA VAL A 57 4.24 -4.80 4.94
C VAL A 57 4.45 -3.41 4.31
N ALA A 58 3.55 -3.05 3.41
CA ALA A 58 3.26 -1.67 3.06
C ALA A 58 1.85 -1.38 3.60
N SER A 59 1.77 -0.86 4.82
CA SER A 59 0.49 -0.76 5.55
C SER A 59 -0.56 0.07 4.81
N HIS A 60 -0.13 1.09 4.03
CA HIS A 60 -1.01 1.97 3.28
C HIS A 60 -0.32 2.53 2.03
N SER A 61 -0.35 1.76 0.93
CA SER A 61 0.28 2.11 -0.37
C SER A 61 -0.56 1.61 -1.54
N ASN A 62 -0.34 2.21 -2.72
CA ASN A 62 -1.09 1.90 -3.95
C ASN A 62 -0.14 1.53 -5.10
N ALA A 63 -0.68 1.17 -6.28
CA ALA A 63 0.10 0.81 -7.46
C ALA A 63 0.49 2.07 -8.26
N ARG A 64 1.79 2.28 -8.47
CA ARG A 64 2.33 3.43 -9.23
C ARG A 64 1.93 3.40 -10.70
N GLN A 65 1.72 2.23 -11.27
CA GLN A 65 1.26 2.11 -12.66
C GLN A 65 -0.17 2.61 -12.86
N VAL A 66 -1.01 2.55 -11.82
CA VAL A 66 -2.39 3.08 -11.86
C VAL A 66 -2.38 4.58 -11.58
N CYS A 67 -1.63 5.01 -10.57
CA CYS A 67 -1.47 6.42 -10.22
C CYS A 67 0.02 6.73 -10.03
N GLY A 68 0.62 7.47 -10.97
CA GLY A 68 2.05 7.66 -11.16
C GLY A 68 2.74 8.59 -10.17
N VAL A 69 2.44 8.47 -8.87
CA VAL A 69 3.08 9.27 -7.80
C VAL A 69 4.15 8.46 -7.07
N ALA A 70 5.17 9.16 -6.56
CA ALA A 70 6.30 8.53 -5.87
C ALA A 70 5.89 7.72 -4.63
N ARG A 71 4.83 8.14 -3.96
CA ARG A 71 4.28 7.48 -2.76
C ARG A 71 3.74 6.07 -3.05
N ASN A 72 3.38 5.78 -4.30
CA ASN A 72 2.90 4.49 -4.75
C ASN A 72 4.06 3.55 -5.11
N MET A 73 3.83 2.24 -4.97
CA MET A 73 4.82 1.21 -5.23
C MET A 73 4.89 0.87 -6.72
N SER A 74 6.11 0.69 -7.23
CA SER A 74 6.33 0.16 -8.58
C SER A 74 5.94 -1.32 -8.66
N ASP A 75 5.74 -1.83 -9.88
CA ASP A 75 5.40 -3.24 -10.12
C ASP A 75 6.45 -4.18 -9.53
N ASP A 76 7.74 -3.87 -9.69
CA ASP A 76 8.83 -4.66 -9.13
C ASP A 76 8.79 -4.71 -7.59
N MET A 77 8.48 -3.57 -6.95
CA MET A 77 8.32 -3.50 -5.49
C MET A 77 7.13 -4.36 -5.03
N ILE A 78 5.98 -4.28 -5.72
CA ILE A 78 4.79 -5.07 -5.40
C ILE A 78 5.10 -6.58 -5.53
N LEU A 79 5.75 -7.00 -6.62
CA LEU A 79 6.14 -8.39 -6.84
C LEU A 79 7.12 -8.89 -5.77
N LYS A 80 8.09 -8.06 -5.35
CA LYS A 80 9.04 -8.39 -4.29
C LYS A 80 8.37 -8.52 -2.93
N LEU A 81 7.47 -7.60 -2.59
CA LEU A 81 6.68 -7.68 -1.36
C LEU A 81 5.84 -8.97 -1.34
N ALA A 82 5.10 -9.25 -2.40
CA ALA A 82 4.29 -10.48 -2.54
C ALA A 82 5.15 -11.75 -2.44
N SER A 83 6.34 -11.77 -3.09
CA SER A 83 7.26 -12.93 -3.06
C SER A 83 7.76 -13.27 -1.66
N ARG A 84 7.75 -12.30 -0.74
CA ARG A 84 8.09 -12.46 0.68
C ARG A 84 6.91 -12.82 1.56
N GLY A 85 5.70 -13.00 0.99
CA GLY A 85 4.48 -13.19 1.77
C GLY A 85 4.03 -11.91 2.50
N GLY A 86 4.47 -10.76 2.03
CA GLY A 86 4.08 -9.46 2.57
C GLY A 86 2.71 -9.02 2.10
N VAL A 87 2.14 -8.02 2.77
CA VAL A 87 0.82 -7.45 2.48
C VAL A 87 0.95 -5.96 2.18
N MET A 88 0.19 -5.51 1.19
CA MET A 88 0.05 -4.12 0.78
C MET A 88 -1.39 -3.68 1.06
N GLY A 89 -1.56 -2.75 2.00
CA GLY A 89 -2.85 -2.13 2.33
C GLY A 89 -3.17 -1.00 1.36
N ILE A 90 -4.32 -1.03 0.73
CA ILE A 90 -4.78 0.04 -0.18
C ILE A 90 -5.02 1.32 0.63
N ASN A 91 -4.28 2.38 0.30
CA ASN A 91 -4.47 3.72 0.87
C ASN A 91 -5.64 4.42 0.18
N PHE A 92 -6.49 5.08 0.96
CA PHE A 92 -7.71 5.74 0.46
C PHE A 92 -7.51 7.22 0.13
N CYS A 93 -6.30 7.76 0.21
CA CYS A 93 -6.01 9.13 -0.20
C CYS A 93 -6.26 9.33 -1.70
N SER A 94 -7.08 10.32 -2.06
CA SER A 94 -7.40 10.62 -3.46
C SER A 94 -6.17 10.88 -4.32
N ASP A 95 -5.15 11.54 -3.76
CA ASP A 95 -3.93 11.89 -4.48
C ASP A 95 -3.06 10.67 -4.85
N PHE A 96 -3.33 9.51 -4.22
CA PHE A 96 -2.61 8.26 -4.48
C PHE A 96 -3.45 7.25 -5.27
N LEU A 97 -4.74 7.55 -5.49
CA LEU A 97 -5.65 6.67 -6.22
C LEU A 97 -5.75 7.03 -7.71
N THR A 98 -5.72 8.31 -8.05
CA THR A 98 -5.88 8.73 -9.45
C THR A 98 -5.17 10.05 -9.73
N THR A 99 -4.72 10.24 -10.97
CA THR A 99 -4.17 11.50 -11.48
C THR A 99 -5.20 12.29 -12.29
N GLU A 100 -6.44 11.80 -12.43
CA GLU A 100 -7.50 12.45 -13.19
C GLU A 100 -8.22 13.51 -12.35
N GLY A 101 -8.14 14.76 -12.77
CA GLY A 101 -8.91 15.89 -12.21
C GLY A 101 -8.30 16.54 -10.96
N THR A 102 -9.03 17.42 -10.31
CA THR A 102 -8.65 18.05 -9.04
C THR A 102 -9.12 17.14 -7.89
N HIS A 103 -8.24 16.26 -7.42
CA HIS A 103 -8.57 15.15 -6.54
C HIS A 103 -8.89 15.58 -5.11
N GLN A 104 -10.07 16.08 -4.89
CA GLN A 104 -10.57 16.37 -3.54
C GLN A 104 -11.37 15.20 -2.94
N THR A 105 -11.76 14.22 -3.76
CA THR A 105 -12.63 13.12 -3.31
C THR A 105 -12.05 11.78 -3.74
N SER A 106 -11.90 10.89 -2.78
CA SER A 106 -11.56 9.50 -2.98
C SER A 106 -12.81 8.69 -3.31
N TYR A 107 -12.81 8.01 -4.45
CA TYR A 107 -13.93 7.20 -4.89
C TYR A 107 -13.61 5.70 -4.74
N ILE A 108 -14.63 4.92 -4.39
CA ILE A 108 -14.52 3.46 -4.27
C ILE A 108 -14.07 2.81 -5.59
N LYS A 109 -14.54 3.32 -6.73
CA LYS A 109 -14.13 2.83 -8.05
C LYS A 109 -12.61 2.88 -8.27
N ASP A 110 -11.95 3.93 -7.75
CA ASP A 110 -10.51 4.10 -7.91
C ASP A 110 -9.75 3.11 -7.00
N MET A 111 -10.26 2.84 -5.80
CA MET A 111 -9.74 1.78 -4.92
C MET A 111 -9.84 0.40 -5.60
N VAL A 112 -11.01 0.09 -6.19
CA VAL A 112 -11.24 -1.16 -6.94
C VAL A 112 -10.26 -1.30 -8.09
N GLN A 113 -9.96 -0.22 -8.82
CA GLN A 113 -9.00 -0.23 -9.91
C GLN A 113 -7.60 -0.66 -9.45
N HIS A 114 -7.10 -0.13 -8.33
CA HIS A 114 -5.84 -0.56 -7.73
C HIS A 114 -5.87 -2.02 -7.30
N ILE A 115 -6.94 -2.46 -6.64
CA ILE A 115 -7.11 -3.85 -6.19
C ILE A 115 -7.04 -4.80 -7.38
N LEU A 116 -7.79 -4.53 -8.46
CA LEU A 116 -7.78 -5.35 -9.68
C LEU A 116 -6.41 -5.38 -10.34
N TYR A 117 -5.73 -4.23 -10.40
CA TYR A 117 -4.39 -4.16 -10.96
C TYR A 117 -3.40 -5.02 -10.18
N ILE A 118 -3.34 -4.86 -8.84
CA ILE A 118 -2.42 -5.61 -7.99
C ILE A 118 -2.76 -7.09 -7.99
N LYS A 119 -4.05 -7.47 -7.98
CA LYS A 119 -4.51 -8.86 -8.13
C LYS A 119 -3.96 -9.50 -9.42
N ASN A 120 -4.06 -8.79 -10.54
CA ASN A 120 -3.57 -9.30 -11.84
C ASN A 120 -2.04 -9.39 -11.90
N LEU A 121 -1.33 -8.49 -11.20
CA LEU A 121 0.12 -8.45 -11.17
C LEU A 121 0.74 -9.48 -10.23
N ALA A 122 0.26 -9.56 -9.00
CA ALA A 122 0.93 -10.26 -7.89
C ALA A 122 0.03 -11.26 -7.15
N GLY A 123 -1.25 -11.34 -7.49
CA GLY A 123 -2.23 -12.19 -6.83
C GLY A 123 -2.96 -11.51 -5.68
N ILE A 124 -3.99 -12.18 -5.19
CA ILE A 124 -4.89 -11.64 -4.16
C ILE A 124 -4.30 -11.67 -2.74
N ASP A 125 -3.37 -12.59 -2.49
CA ASP A 125 -2.87 -12.88 -1.14
C ASP A 125 -2.00 -11.75 -0.55
N CYS A 126 -1.50 -10.84 -1.40
CA CYS A 126 -0.72 -9.68 -0.96
C CYS A 126 -1.54 -8.38 -0.78
N ILE A 127 -2.86 -8.41 -0.94
CA ILE A 127 -3.72 -7.22 -0.88
C ILE A 127 -4.45 -7.16 0.44
N GLY A 128 -4.39 -6.00 1.12
CA GLY A 128 -5.19 -5.66 2.29
C GLY A 128 -5.84 -4.28 2.14
N LEU A 129 -6.50 -3.81 3.17
CA LEU A 129 -7.07 -2.45 3.24
C LEU A 129 -6.32 -1.64 4.31
N GLY A 130 -5.59 -0.62 3.89
CA GLY A 130 -4.81 0.28 4.74
C GLY A 130 -5.33 1.70 4.65
N SER A 131 -6.56 1.91 5.01
CA SER A 131 -7.40 3.10 4.76
C SER A 131 -6.72 4.45 4.99
N ASP A 132 -5.93 4.56 6.05
CA ASP A 132 -5.29 5.80 6.48
C ASP A 132 -6.31 6.92 6.84
N PHE A 133 -7.48 6.54 7.36
CA PHE A 133 -8.60 7.46 7.63
C PHE A 133 -8.19 8.66 8.50
N ASP A 134 -7.29 8.47 9.46
CA ASP A 134 -6.85 9.51 10.39
C ASP A 134 -5.67 10.33 9.84
N GLY A 135 -5.02 9.88 8.77
CA GLY A 135 -3.80 10.47 8.20
C GLY A 135 -4.01 11.28 6.92
N ILE A 136 -5.23 11.26 6.34
CA ILE A 136 -5.51 11.85 5.03
C ILE A 136 -6.54 12.99 5.12
N GLY A 137 -6.34 14.01 4.27
CA GLY A 137 -7.25 15.17 4.17
C GLY A 137 -8.30 15.07 3.07
N SER A 138 -8.35 13.97 2.33
CA SER A 138 -9.28 13.77 1.21
C SER A 138 -10.73 13.68 1.69
N LYS A 139 -11.66 14.20 0.91
CA LYS A 139 -13.06 13.80 1.07
C LYS A 139 -13.19 12.34 0.64
N LEU A 140 -13.91 11.54 1.41
CA LEU A 140 -14.09 10.12 1.15
C LEU A 140 -15.54 9.84 0.78
N GLU A 141 -15.77 9.10 -0.32
CA GLU A 141 -17.07 8.51 -0.62
C GLU A 141 -17.44 7.52 0.49
N MET A 142 -16.49 6.70 0.91
CA MET A 142 -16.57 5.85 2.08
C MET A 142 -15.96 6.57 3.28
N LYS A 143 -16.77 7.24 4.08
CA LYS A 143 -16.35 8.19 5.12
C LYS A 143 -15.58 7.54 6.29
N ASP A 144 -15.89 6.31 6.59
CA ASP A 144 -15.32 5.54 7.72
C ASP A 144 -15.55 4.04 7.50
N ALA A 145 -15.16 3.23 8.46
CA ALA A 145 -15.27 1.77 8.40
C ALA A 145 -16.69 1.25 8.22
N SER A 146 -17.72 2.02 8.58
CA SER A 146 -19.13 1.60 8.35
C SER A 146 -19.47 1.53 6.86
N GLY A 147 -18.69 2.18 6.01
CA GLY A 147 -18.83 2.17 4.55
C GLY A 147 -18.22 0.94 3.85
N TYR A 148 -17.54 0.04 4.54
CA TYR A 148 -16.91 -1.14 3.91
C TYR A 148 -17.88 -2.02 3.14
N GLN A 149 -19.18 -2.01 3.48
CA GLN A 149 -20.20 -2.71 2.71
C GLN A 149 -20.32 -2.17 1.27
N MET A 150 -20.06 -0.88 1.05
CA MET A 150 -20.06 -0.29 -0.29
C MET A 150 -18.88 -0.80 -1.11
N LEU A 151 -17.68 -0.84 -0.51
CA LEU A 151 -16.49 -1.39 -1.16
C LEU A 151 -16.66 -2.89 -1.45
N TYR A 152 -17.23 -3.66 -0.51
CA TYR A 152 -17.55 -5.08 -0.70
C TYR A 152 -18.44 -5.29 -1.93
N SER A 153 -19.54 -4.52 -2.03
CA SER A 153 -20.45 -4.61 -3.18
C SER A 153 -19.77 -4.27 -4.49
N ALA A 154 -18.95 -3.21 -4.51
CA ALA A 154 -18.19 -2.81 -5.69
C ALA A 154 -17.17 -3.87 -6.14
N LEU A 155 -16.54 -4.57 -5.20
CA LEU A 155 -15.61 -5.68 -5.50
C LEU A 155 -16.33 -6.88 -6.11
N ILE A 156 -17.53 -7.22 -5.62
CA ILE A 156 -18.38 -8.26 -6.23
C ILE A 156 -18.78 -7.86 -7.66
N GLU A 157 -19.22 -6.61 -7.87
CA GLU A 157 -19.58 -6.10 -9.20
C GLU A 157 -18.38 -6.10 -10.16
N ALA A 158 -17.18 -5.88 -9.63
CA ALA A 158 -15.93 -5.96 -10.39
C ALA A 158 -15.45 -7.40 -10.67
N GLY A 159 -16.17 -8.44 -10.19
CA GLY A 159 -15.95 -9.84 -10.49
C GLY A 159 -15.00 -10.56 -9.53
N LEU A 160 -14.75 -10.04 -8.33
CA LEU A 160 -14.04 -10.79 -7.30
C LEU A 160 -14.98 -11.83 -6.67
N SER A 161 -14.44 -13.01 -6.34
CA SER A 161 -15.17 -13.99 -5.55
C SER A 161 -15.24 -13.58 -4.08
N ILE A 162 -16.20 -14.17 -3.36
CA ILE A 162 -16.35 -13.96 -1.92
C ILE A 162 -15.04 -14.33 -1.19
N GLU A 163 -14.44 -15.47 -1.55
CA GLU A 163 -13.18 -15.93 -0.95
C GLU A 163 -12.02 -14.93 -1.19
N GLU A 164 -11.97 -14.30 -2.36
CA GLU A 164 -10.96 -13.28 -2.65
C GLU A 164 -11.17 -12.02 -1.79
N ILE A 165 -12.41 -11.60 -1.62
CA ILE A 165 -12.74 -10.42 -0.79
C ILE A 165 -12.44 -10.73 0.69
N GLU A 166 -12.80 -11.92 1.18
CA GLU A 166 -12.47 -12.35 2.54
C GLU A 166 -10.96 -12.34 2.81
N LYS A 167 -10.13 -12.72 1.83
CA LYS A 167 -8.66 -12.61 1.94
C LYS A 167 -8.21 -11.17 2.09
N ILE A 168 -8.74 -10.24 1.28
CA ILE A 168 -8.42 -8.81 1.39
C ILE A 168 -8.78 -8.28 2.78
N LEU A 169 -9.97 -8.62 3.29
CA LEU A 169 -10.44 -8.18 4.60
C LEU A 169 -9.60 -8.76 5.73
N LYS A 170 -9.23 -10.05 5.64
CA LYS A 170 -8.36 -10.69 6.62
C LYS A 170 -6.96 -10.08 6.62
N ASN A 171 -6.41 -9.78 5.45
CA ASN A 171 -5.10 -9.14 5.34
C ASN A 171 -5.09 -7.71 5.91
N ALA A 172 -6.26 -7.04 5.96
CA ALA A 172 -6.37 -5.73 6.61
C ALA A 172 -5.99 -5.80 8.10
N GLU A 173 -6.24 -6.93 8.79
CA GLU A 173 -5.86 -7.13 10.20
C GLU A 173 -4.33 -7.12 10.42
N VAL A 174 -3.54 -7.29 9.36
CA VAL A 174 -2.07 -7.30 9.43
C VAL A 174 -1.48 -5.90 9.26
N VAL A 175 -2.22 -4.99 8.63
CA VAL A 175 -1.73 -3.65 8.24
C VAL A 175 -2.36 -2.50 9.02
N VAL A 176 -3.30 -2.79 9.91
CA VAL A 176 -3.97 -1.81 10.82
C VAL A 176 -3.39 -1.85 12.22
#